data_2bed1710897754dbfc77829106786d6c
#
_entry.id   2bed1710897754dbfc77829106786d6c
#
_cell.length_a   1.000
_cell.length_b   1.000
_cell.length_c   1.000
_cell.angle_alpha   90.00
_cell.angle_beta   90.00
_cell.angle_gamma   90.00
#
_symmetry.space_group_name_H-M   'P 1'
#
loop_
_entity.id
_entity.type
_entity.pdbx_description
1 polymer ?
#
loop_
_entity_poly.entity_id
_entity_poly.type
_entity_poly.pdbx_seq_one_letter_code
_entity_poly.pdbx_strand_id
1 'polypeptide(L)'
;MHATELFEAGNYRYIPSVFQYSAGVKAEPGFCLEQVRFHRALPLQDGFEYAKVHLQKIGRPLTAFAHCELRSPTQFDDQGFIAFNRQYVAQLEAWGIYTPAFENREAINPVARTNVCPKHHAPRQVSMFSFTYSVPVESPRISFVLSGGGDARKGPEPYRDRIIAYGDCSPEGLKTKIAFVIDEMTTRLSKLDLTWNDATKVQAYTIHDIAPWIDELLSNPGLIPNGLTWHYAKPPVAG
;
A
#
# COMPACT_ATOMS: atom_id res chain seq x y z
N MET A 1 14.64 5.08 17.04
CA MET A 1 13.64 4.20 16.40
C MET A 1 14.28 3.70 15.10
N HIS A 2 14.34 2.39 14.87
CA HIS A 2 14.84 1.87 13.60
C HIS A 2 13.91 2.31 12.47
N ALA A 3 14.48 2.65 11.31
CA ALA A 3 13.69 3.06 10.15
C ALA A 3 12.78 1.94 9.62
N THR A 4 13.17 0.67 9.87
CA THR A 4 12.45 -0.55 9.51
C THR A 4 12.51 -1.57 10.63
N GLU A 5 11.56 -2.50 10.65
CA GLU A 5 11.51 -3.66 11.54
C GLU A 5 11.47 -4.96 10.74
N LEU A 6 12.06 -6.01 11.28
CA LEU A 6 12.06 -7.35 10.68
C LEU A 6 10.82 -8.12 11.12
N PHE A 7 10.10 -8.70 10.18
CA PHE A 7 9.07 -9.70 10.41
C PHE A 7 9.59 -11.08 10.00
N GLU A 8 10.29 -11.75 10.92
CA GLU A 8 10.98 -13.02 10.68
C GLU A 8 10.06 -14.10 10.11
N ALA A 9 8.87 -14.25 10.68
CA ALA A 9 7.88 -15.24 10.23
C ALA A 9 7.42 -15.05 8.79
N GLY A 10 7.53 -13.81 8.27
CA GLY A 10 7.18 -13.46 6.89
C GLY A 10 8.37 -13.41 5.94
N ASN A 11 9.61 -13.43 6.44
CA ASN A 11 10.85 -13.28 5.68
C ASN A 11 10.92 -11.94 4.91
N TYR A 12 10.46 -10.86 5.55
CA TYR A 12 10.53 -9.50 5.03
C TYR A 12 10.67 -8.48 6.16
N ARG A 13 11.22 -7.33 5.84
CA ARG A 13 11.20 -6.15 6.72
C ARG A 13 10.14 -5.17 6.27
N TYR A 14 9.68 -4.33 7.18
CA TYR A 14 8.64 -3.36 6.92
C TYR A 14 8.95 -2.00 7.55
N ILE A 15 8.31 -0.95 7.03
CA ILE A 15 8.35 0.39 7.61
C ILE A 15 7.14 0.52 8.54
N PRO A 16 7.31 0.62 9.88
CA PRO A 16 6.21 0.85 10.81
C PRO A 16 5.39 2.09 10.42
N SER A 17 4.07 2.00 10.53
CA SER A 17 3.17 3.11 10.20
C SER A 17 1.95 3.11 11.11
N VAL A 18 0.76 2.91 10.58
CA VAL A 18 -0.50 2.91 11.30
C VAL A 18 -1.01 1.50 11.55
N PHE A 19 -1.98 1.31 12.46
CA PHE A 19 -2.46 -0.04 12.79
C PHE A 19 -3.01 -0.81 11.57
N GLN A 20 -3.49 -0.08 10.55
CA GLN A 20 -4.13 -0.69 9.39
C GLN A 20 -3.13 -1.30 8.38
N TYR A 21 -1.89 -0.78 8.31
CA TYR A 21 -0.86 -1.24 7.36
C TYR A 21 0.51 -0.63 7.66
N SER A 22 1.58 -1.28 7.22
CA SER A 22 2.92 -0.71 7.16
C SER A 22 3.07 0.25 5.98
N ALA A 23 4.06 1.12 6.00
CA ALA A 23 4.28 2.07 4.91
C ALA A 23 4.99 1.44 3.68
N GLY A 24 5.51 0.24 3.83
CA GLY A 24 6.15 -0.53 2.77
C GLY A 24 6.86 -1.75 3.31
N VAL A 25 7.17 -2.70 2.43
CA VAL A 25 7.83 -3.96 2.73
C VAL A 25 8.94 -4.24 1.75
N LYS A 26 10.01 -4.90 2.21
CA LYS A 26 11.14 -5.38 1.39
C LYS A 26 11.47 -6.81 1.81
N ALA A 27 11.62 -7.71 0.84
CA ALA A 27 12.03 -9.08 1.13
C ALA A 27 13.43 -9.13 1.77
N GLU A 28 13.64 -10.08 2.67
CA GLU A 28 14.93 -10.36 3.24
C GLU A 28 15.84 -11.09 2.25
N PRO A 29 17.17 -11.05 2.43
CA PRO A 29 18.11 -11.82 1.63
C PRO A 29 17.72 -13.31 1.54
N GLY A 30 17.77 -13.89 0.33
CA GLY A 30 17.31 -15.26 0.06
C GLY A 30 15.81 -15.37 -0.23
N PHE A 31 15.09 -14.25 -0.24
CA PHE A 31 13.67 -14.17 -0.58
C PHE A 31 13.39 -13.09 -1.63
N CYS A 32 12.27 -13.23 -2.34
CA CYS A 32 11.67 -12.16 -3.12
C CYS A 32 10.17 -12.07 -2.88
N LEU A 33 9.56 -10.99 -3.33
CA LEU A 33 8.12 -10.81 -3.31
C LEU A 33 7.53 -11.20 -4.67
N GLU A 34 6.53 -12.06 -4.64
CA GLU A 34 5.71 -12.41 -5.81
C GLU A 34 4.29 -11.89 -5.63
N GLN A 35 3.67 -11.47 -6.73
CA GLN A 35 2.31 -10.94 -6.74
C GLN A 35 1.36 -11.84 -7.54
N VAL A 36 0.24 -12.19 -6.92
CA VAL A 36 -0.94 -12.73 -7.62
C VAL A 36 -1.90 -11.58 -7.85
N ARG A 37 -2.23 -11.33 -9.11
CA ARG A 37 -3.27 -10.37 -9.51
C ARG A 37 -4.48 -11.13 -10.03
N PHE A 38 -5.65 -10.83 -9.50
CA PHE A 38 -6.90 -11.43 -9.95
C PHE A 38 -7.37 -10.85 -11.29
N HIS A 39 -7.98 -11.66 -12.10
CA HIS A 39 -8.64 -11.20 -13.33
C HIS A 39 -9.80 -10.25 -13.02
N ARG A 40 -10.52 -10.52 -11.93
CA ARG A 40 -11.52 -9.63 -11.31
C ARG A 40 -11.23 -9.53 -9.82
N ALA A 41 -11.40 -8.36 -9.24
CA ALA A 41 -11.29 -8.21 -7.80
C ALA A 41 -12.30 -9.15 -7.10
N LEU A 42 -11.83 -9.91 -6.12
CA LEU A 42 -12.63 -10.83 -5.32
C LEU A 42 -13.16 -10.12 -4.07
N PRO A 43 -14.38 -10.41 -3.60
CA PRO A 43 -14.81 -10.00 -2.26
C PRO A 43 -13.68 -10.26 -1.26
N LEU A 44 -13.52 -9.36 -0.28
CA LEU A 44 -12.34 -9.38 0.59
C LEU A 44 -12.10 -10.75 1.25
N GLN A 45 -13.15 -11.39 1.75
CA GLN A 45 -13.07 -12.72 2.38
C GLN A 45 -12.63 -13.80 1.37
N ASP A 46 -13.21 -13.79 0.17
CA ASP A 46 -12.84 -14.72 -0.89
C ASP A 46 -11.38 -14.52 -1.33
N GLY A 47 -10.93 -13.26 -1.35
CA GLY A 47 -9.53 -12.91 -1.63
C GLY A 47 -8.56 -13.47 -0.58
N PHE A 48 -8.91 -13.37 0.70
CA PHE A 48 -8.14 -13.97 1.78
C PHE A 48 -8.15 -15.50 1.72
N GLU A 49 -9.30 -16.12 1.48
CA GLU A 49 -9.36 -17.59 1.36
C GLU A 49 -8.54 -18.08 0.16
N TYR A 50 -8.61 -17.36 -0.96
CA TYR A 50 -7.75 -17.69 -2.12
C TYR A 50 -6.26 -17.57 -1.75
N ALA A 51 -5.86 -16.48 -1.10
CA ALA A 51 -4.47 -16.28 -0.68
C ALA A 51 -4.00 -17.40 0.26
N LYS A 52 -4.83 -17.81 1.21
CA LYS A 52 -4.56 -18.93 2.12
C LYS A 52 -4.32 -20.23 1.35
N VAL A 53 -5.26 -20.61 0.47
CA VAL A 53 -5.14 -21.84 -0.34
C VAL A 53 -3.91 -21.79 -1.24
N HIS A 54 -3.63 -20.62 -1.84
CA HIS A 54 -2.45 -20.41 -2.68
C HIS A 54 -1.15 -20.61 -1.90
N LEU A 55 -1.01 -19.95 -0.74
CA LEU A 55 0.18 -20.07 0.11
C LEU A 55 0.40 -21.52 0.59
N GLN A 56 -0.66 -22.20 1.02
CA GLN A 56 -0.61 -23.62 1.40
C GLN A 56 -0.14 -24.50 0.24
N LYS A 57 -0.66 -24.26 -0.97
CA LYS A 57 -0.31 -25.03 -2.18
C LYS A 57 1.18 -24.92 -2.54
N ILE A 58 1.78 -23.75 -2.33
CA ILE A 58 3.21 -23.51 -2.62
C ILE A 58 4.10 -23.78 -1.38
N GLY A 59 3.57 -24.34 -0.31
CA GLY A 59 4.32 -24.64 0.92
C GLY A 59 4.79 -23.42 1.70
N ARG A 60 4.13 -22.28 1.56
CA ARG A 60 4.45 -21.05 2.33
C ARG A 60 3.51 -20.88 3.51
N PRO A 61 4.02 -20.40 4.67
CA PRO A 61 3.17 -20.05 5.80
C PRO A 61 2.27 -18.85 5.47
N LEU A 62 1.15 -18.69 6.18
CA LEU A 62 0.26 -17.54 6.00
C LEU A 62 0.97 -16.20 6.32
N THR A 63 1.96 -16.23 7.20
CA THR A 63 2.81 -15.10 7.55
C THR A 63 3.65 -14.57 6.38
N ALA A 64 3.79 -15.34 5.29
CA ALA A 64 4.43 -14.86 4.07
C ALA A 64 3.64 -13.77 3.33
N PHE A 65 2.36 -13.56 3.66
CA PHE A 65 1.53 -12.49 3.10
C PHE A 65 2.09 -11.11 3.47
N ALA A 66 2.52 -10.34 2.49
CA ALA A 66 3.28 -9.11 2.70
C ALA A 66 2.56 -7.84 2.23
N HIS A 67 1.66 -7.93 1.25
CA HIS A 67 0.94 -6.78 0.72
C HIS A 67 -0.37 -7.20 0.06
N CYS A 68 -1.35 -6.27 0.00
CA CYS A 68 -2.50 -6.41 -0.88
C CYS A 68 -2.96 -5.08 -1.48
N GLU A 69 -3.55 -5.17 -2.67
CA GLU A 69 -4.27 -4.07 -3.29
C GLU A 69 -5.78 -4.31 -3.13
N LEU A 70 -6.45 -3.33 -2.54
CA LEU A 70 -7.90 -3.35 -2.35
C LEU A 70 -8.59 -2.35 -3.28
N ARG A 71 -9.83 -2.64 -3.57
CA ARG A 71 -10.76 -1.77 -4.28
C ARG A 71 -12.02 -1.63 -3.46
N SER A 72 -12.38 -0.41 -3.12
CA SER A 72 -13.59 -0.07 -2.35
C SER A 72 -14.70 0.40 -3.28
N PRO A 73 -15.98 0.11 -2.95
CA PRO A 73 -17.11 0.50 -3.78
C PRO A 73 -17.31 2.02 -3.81
N THR A 74 -17.03 2.68 -2.68
CA THR A 74 -17.15 4.13 -2.49
C THR A 74 -16.15 4.57 -1.42
N GLN A 75 -15.98 5.87 -1.27
CA GLN A 75 -15.18 6.45 -0.20
C GLN A 75 -15.91 6.24 1.14
N PHE A 76 -15.12 5.99 2.18
CA PHE A 76 -15.59 5.91 3.56
C PHE A 76 -15.59 7.30 4.20
N ASP A 77 -16.44 7.50 5.18
CA ASP A 77 -16.20 8.45 6.24
C ASP A 77 -15.15 7.92 7.24
N ASP A 78 -14.71 8.74 8.17
CA ASP A 78 -13.67 8.36 9.12
C ASP A 78 -14.06 7.14 9.97
N GLN A 79 -15.30 7.06 10.44
CA GLN A 79 -15.79 5.96 11.28
C GLN A 79 -15.91 4.66 10.49
N GLY A 80 -16.49 4.74 9.28
CA GLY A 80 -16.60 3.60 8.38
C GLY A 80 -15.24 3.04 7.97
N PHE A 81 -14.25 3.94 7.75
CA PHE A 81 -12.88 3.52 7.46
C PHE A 81 -12.22 2.79 8.63
N ILE A 82 -12.40 3.28 9.85
CA ILE A 82 -11.89 2.61 11.06
C ILE A 82 -12.57 1.25 11.24
N ALA A 83 -13.89 1.18 11.10
CA ALA A 83 -14.65 -0.08 11.24
C ALA A 83 -14.19 -1.12 10.21
N PHE A 84 -14.06 -0.72 8.95
CA PHE A 84 -13.50 -1.57 7.90
C PHE A 84 -12.09 -2.05 8.23
N ASN A 85 -11.22 -1.16 8.70
CA ASN A 85 -9.84 -1.52 9.03
C ASN A 85 -9.75 -2.51 10.18
N ARG A 86 -10.62 -2.42 11.20
CA ARG A 86 -10.69 -3.42 12.28
C ARG A 86 -11.05 -4.81 11.75
N GLN A 87 -12.00 -4.91 10.83
CA GLN A 87 -12.35 -6.18 10.19
C GLN A 87 -11.19 -6.74 9.36
N TYR A 88 -10.48 -5.86 8.63
CA TYR A 88 -9.32 -6.24 7.83
C TYR A 88 -8.18 -6.79 8.70
N VAL A 89 -7.79 -6.09 9.76
CA VAL A 89 -6.67 -6.54 10.61
C VAL A 89 -7.01 -7.78 11.42
N ALA A 90 -8.28 -8.03 11.76
CA ALA A 90 -8.71 -9.26 12.44
C ALA A 90 -8.36 -10.52 11.62
N GLN A 91 -8.42 -10.46 10.29
CA GLN A 91 -7.97 -11.56 9.44
C GLN A 91 -6.46 -11.75 9.50
N LEU A 92 -5.67 -10.66 9.55
CA LEU A 92 -4.22 -10.72 9.69
C LEU A 92 -3.81 -11.23 11.07
N GLU A 93 -4.56 -10.89 12.13
CA GLU A 93 -4.38 -11.39 13.48
C GLU A 93 -4.61 -12.92 13.53
N ALA A 94 -5.68 -13.40 12.92
CA ALA A 94 -5.97 -14.84 12.80
C ALA A 94 -4.87 -15.61 12.04
N TRP A 95 -4.08 -14.92 11.20
CA TRP A 95 -2.93 -15.50 10.49
C TRP A 95 -1.61 -15.37 11.25
N GLY A 96 -1.61 -14.79 12.46
CA GLY A 96 -0.40 -14.54 13.24
C GLY A 96 0.50 -13.44 12.70
N ILE A 97 -0.07 -12.51 11.90
CA ILE A 97 0.65 -11.39 11.28
C ILE A 97 0.48 -10.11 12.09
N TYR A 98 -0.76 -9.74 12.37
CA TYR A 98 -1.09 -8.52 13.11
C TYR A 98 -1.08 -8.78 14.61
N THR A 99 -0.48 -7.86 15.37
CA THR A 99 -0.56 -7.85 16.83
C THR A 99 -1.33 -6.60 17.28
N PRO A 100 -2.46 -6.75 17.98
CA PRO A 100 -3.21 -5.60 18.47
C PRO A 100 -2.42 -4.81 19.51
N ALA A 101 -2.76 -3.54 19.66
CA ALA A 101 -2.23 -2.71 20.75
C ALA A 101 -2.62 -3.32 22.11
N PHE A 102 -1.66 -3.36 23.02
CA PHE A 102 -1.86 -3.88 24.38
C PHE A 102 -1.06 -3.05 25.38
N GLU A 103 -1.70 -2.57 26.45
CA GLU A 103 -1.10 -1.66 27.45
C GLU A 103 -0.45 -0.45 26.79
N ASN A 104 0.86 -0.28 26.95
CA ASN A 104 1.66 0.83 26.37
C ASN A 104 2.33 0.44 25.03
N ARG A 105 1.97 -0.70 24.43
CA ARG A 105 2.52 -1.14 23.14
C ARG A 105 1.55 -0.80 22.02
N GLU A 106 2.05 -0.13 20.99
CA GLU A 106 1.29 0.12 19.78
C GLU A 106 1.00 -1.16 19.02
N ALA A 107 -0.04 -1.13 18.18
CA ALA A 107 -0.34 -2.23 17.28
C ALA A 107 0.78 -2.44 16.26
N ILE A 108 1.08 -3.69 15.95
CA ILE A 108 2.09 -4.08 14.95
C ILE A 108 1.38 -4.62 13.73
N ASN A 109 1.58 -3.99 12.59
CA ASN A 109 1.10 -4.50 11.31
C ASN A 109 2.22 -4.45 10.26
N PRO A 110 2.86 -5.58 9.94
CA PRO A 110 3.93 -5.63 8.96
C PRO A 110 3.45 -5.57 7.50
N VAL A 111 2.15 -5.78 7.24
CA VAL A 111 1.60 -5.87 5.88
C VAL A 111 1.44 -4.49 5.25
N ALA A 112 1.98 -4.29 4.06
CA ALA A 112 1.72 -3.12 3.24
C ALA A 112 0.36 -3.22 2.55
N ARG A 113 -0.25 -2.07 2.21
CA ARG A 113 -1.57 -2.06 1.57
C ARG A 113 -1.78 -0.84 0.68
N THR A 114 -2.46 -1.06 -0.43
CA THR A 114 -3.05 -0.01 -1.26
C THR A 114 -4.56 -0.20 -1.27
N ASN A 115 -5.34 0.85 -1.02
CA ASN A 115 -6.79 0.83 -1.16
C ASN A 115 -7.24 2.07 -1.94
N VAL A 116 -8.13 1.89 -2.91
CA VAL A 116 -8.67 2.97 -3.74
C VAL A 116 -10.12 2.70 -4.13
N CYS A 117 -10.84 3.77 -4.49
CA CYS A 117 -12.19 3.71 -5.03
C CYS A 117 -12.15 3.96 -6.54
N PRO A 118 -12.23 2.92 -7.40
CA PRO A 118 -12.29 3.09 -8.84
C PRO A 118 -13.45 4.01 -9.22
N LYS A 119 -13.22 4.99 -10.09
CA LYS A 119 -14.26 5.89 -10.56
C LYS A 119 -15.28 5.18 -11.46
N HIS A 120 -14.80 4.17 -12.19
CA HIS A 120 -15.62 3.34 -13.07
C HIS A 120 -15.47 1.87 -12.66
N HIS A 121 -16.53 1.09 -12.84
CA HIS A 121 -16.55 -0.35 -12.53
C HIS A 121 -16.10 -0.67 -11.09
N ALA A 122 -16.46 0.19 -10.13
CA ALA A 122 -16.22 -0.09 -8.72
C ALA A 122 -16.89 -1.43 -8.31
N PRO A 123 -16.25 -2.22 -7.43
CA PRO A 123 -16.86 -3.45 -6.93
C PRO A 123 -18.08 -3.12 -6.06
N ARG A 124 -18.96 -4.10 -5.84
CA ARG A 124 -20.15 -3.92 -4.98
C ARG A 124 -19.81 -3.85 -3.49
N GLN A 125 -18.67 -4.36 -3.10
CA GLN A 125 -18.14 -4.36 -1.73
C GLN A 125 -16.61 -4.28 -1.77
N VAL A 126 -15.96 -4.01 -0.63
CA VAL A 126 -14.48 -4.02 -0.58
C VAL A 126 -13.97 -5.36 -1.09
N SER A 127 -13.08 -5.28 -2.05
CA SER A 127 -12.59 -6.44 -2.78
C SER A 127 -11.06 -6.41 -2.89
N MET A 128 -10.44 -7.57 -2.83
CA MET A 128 -9.00 -7.75 -3.07
C MET A 128 -8.75 -7.83 -4.58
N PHE A 129 -7.86 -6.99 -5.07
CA PHE A 129 -7.45 -6.94 -6.49
C PHE A 129 -6.19 -7.75 -6.75
N SER A 130 -5.27 -7.73 -5.79
CA SER A 130 -4.05 -8.51 -5.80
C SER A 130 -3.56 -8.74 -4.38
N PHE A 131 -2.70 -9.73 -4.21
CA PHE A 131 -1.89 -9.88 -3.00
C PHE A 131 -0.45 -10.23 -3.36
N THR A 132 0.46 -9.92 -2.43
CA THR A 132 1.90 -10.14 -2.59
C THR A 132 2.40 -10.92 -1.39
N TYR A 133 3.35 -11.83 -1.60
CA TYR A 133 3.89 -12.71 -0.58
C TYR A 133 5.37 -12.98 -0.83
N SER A 134 6.09 -13.36 0.22
CA SER A 134 7.50 -13.71 0.14
C SER A 134 7.70 -15.17 -0.27
N VAL A 135 8.67 -15.41 -1.16
CA VAL A 135 9.11 -16.75 -1.57
C VAL A 135 10.63 -16.86 -1.53
N PRO A 136 11.21 -18.03 -1.21
CA PRO A 136 12.64 -18.24 -1.29
C PRO A 136 13.12 -18.16 -2.75
N VAL A 137 14.33 -17.65 -2.95
CA VAL A 137 14.99 -17.56 -4.25
C VAL A 137 16.46 -17.98 -4.16
N GLU A 138 16.97 -18.62 -5.19
CA GLU A 138 18.37 -19.03 -5.25
C GLU A 138 19.32 -17.83 -5.52
N SER A 139 18.89 -16.88 -6.34
CA SER A 139 19.69 -15.71 -6.69
C SER A 139 19.16 -14.47 -5.97
N PRO A 140 20.00 -13.74 -5.24
CA PRO A 140 19.61 -12.50 -4.57
C PRO A 140 19.07 -11.48 -5.56
N ARG A 141 17.91 -10.89 -5.26
CA ARG A 141 17.34 -9.77 -6.00
C ARG A 141 16.59 -8.84 -5.05
N ILE A 142 16.64 -7.56 -5.35
CA ILE A 142 15.84 -6.57 -4.63
C ILE A 142 14.37 -6.78 -4.99
N SER A 143 13.53 -6.83 -3.98
CA SER A 143 12.08 -6.97 -4.16
C SER A 143 11.34 -6.28 -3.02
N PHE A 144 10.48 -5.33 -3.37
CA PHE A 144 9.77 -4.49 -2.42
C PHE A 144 8.40 -4.03 -2.94
N VAL A 145 7.55 -3.59 -2.03
CA VAL A 145 6.28 -2.90 -2.34
C VAL A 145 6.08 -1.77 -1.34
N LEU A 146 5.81 -0.56 -1.81
CA LEU A 146 5.36 0.54 -0.97
C LEU A 146 3.83 0.53 -0.88
N SER A 147 3.31 0.83 0.29
CA SER A 147 1.88 1.09 0.47
C SER A 147 1.45 2.34 -0.29
N GLY A 148 0.22 2.39 -0.75
CA GLY A 148 -0.35 3.60 -1.32
C GLY A 148 -0.20 4.78 -0.36
N GLY A 149 0.14 5.94 -0.89
CA GLY A 149 0.20 7.20 -0.19
C GLY A 149 -0.77 8.20 -0.81
N GLY A 150 -1.44 8.96 0.03
CA GLY A 150 -2.30 10.07 -0.38
C GLY A 150 -1.65 11.42 -0.06
N ASP A 151 -2.35 12.48 -0.41
CA ASP A 151 -1.96 13.87 -0.23
C ASP A 151 -2.26 14.41 1.19
N ALA A 152 -2.25 13.56 2.20
CA ALA A 152 -2.48 13.94 3.59
C ALA A 152 -1.25 13.68 4.47
N ARG A 153 -0.89 14.67 5.29
CA ARG A 153 0.17 14.52 6.30
C ARG A 153 -0.22 13.50 7.36
N LYS A 154 0.76 12.91 8.00
CA LYS A 154 0.56 12.18 9.26
C LYS A 154 0.32 13.16 10.40
N GLY A 155 -0.55 12.80 11.33
CA GLY A 155 -0.81 13.65 12.50
C GLY A 155 -2.09 13.23 13.21
N PRO A 156 -2.30 13.79 14.42
CA PRO A 156 -3.49 13.55 15.23
C PRO A 156 -4.71 14.37 14.81
N GLU A 157 -4.51 15.40 13.95
CA GLU A 157 -5.57 16.30 13.50
C GLU A 157 -6.62 15.52 12.66
N PRO A 158 -7.84 16.03 12.53
CA PRO A 158 -8.85 15.48 11.63
C PRO A 158 -8.28 15.27 10.22
N TYR A 159 -8.68 14.21 9.53
CA TYR A 159 -8.11 13.83 8.22
C TYR A 159 -8.12 14.99 7.23
N ARG A 160 -9.24 15.72 7.17
CA ARG A 160 -9.42 16.88 6.31
C ARG A 160 -8.34 17.95 6.48
N ASP A 161 -7.95 18.23 7.73
CA ASP A 161 -7.02 19.32 8.07
C ASP A 161 -5.56 18.97 7.72
N ARG A 162 -5.31 17.67 7.46
CA ARG A 162 -4.02 17.15 7.06
C ARG A 162 -3.81 17.11 5.55
N ILE A 163 -4.89 17.27 4.77
CA ILE A 163 -4.83 17.21 3.31
C ILE A 163 -4.09 18.44 2.77
N ILE A 164 -3.07 18.19 1.94
CA ILE A 164 -2.28 19.22 1.26
C ILE A 164 -3.17 19.96 0.27
N ALA A 165 -3.16 21.30 0.30
CA ALA A 165 -3.97 22.14 -0.57
C ALA A 165 -5.42 21.64 -0.66
N TYR A 166 -6.07 21.42 0.50
CA TYR A 166 -7.44 20.90 0.59
C TYR A 166 -8.41 21.69 -0.29
N GLY A 167 -9.18 20.98 -1.10
CA GLY A 167 -10.18 21.55 -2.01
C GLY A 167 -9.60 22.25 -3.23
N ASP A 168 -8.28 22.44 -3.32
CA ASP A 168 -7.64 23.07 -4.46
C ASP A 168 -7.36 22.03 -5.56
N CYS A 169 -8.13 22.14 -6.65
CA CYS A 169 -7.98 21.35 -7.88
C CYS A 169 -7.39 22.18 -9.02
N SER A 170 -6.87 23.39 -8.74
CA SER A 170 -6.15 24.18 -9.73
C SER A 170 -4.86 23.45 -10.17
N PRO A 171 -4.26 23.84 -11.31
CA PRO A 171 -2.97 23.28 -11.72
C PRO A 171 -1.90 23.36 -10.62
N GLU A 172 -1.79 24.48 -9.92
CA GLU A 172 -0.83 24.71 -8.84
C GLU A 172 -1.14 23.85 -7.61
N GLY A 173 -2.42 23.73 -7.24
CA GLY A 173 -2.86 22.86 -6.16
C GLY A 173 -2.55 21.40 -6.46
N LEU A 174 -2.84 20.91 -7.66
CA LEU A 174 -2.53 19.55 -8.09
C LEU A 174 -1.01 19.30 -8.12
N LYS A 175 -0.22 20.24 -8.64
CA LYS A 175 1.24 20.16 -8.63
C LYS A 175 1.78 20.01 -7.21
N THR A 176 1.27 20.79 -6.28
CA THR A 176 1.67 20.75 -4.86
C THR A 176 1.35 19.40 -4.22
N LYS A 177 0.16 18.83 -4.51
CA LYS A 177 -0.24 17.51 -4.03
C LYS A 177 0.65 16.39 -4.60
N ILE A 178 0.93 16.41 -5.90
CA ILE A 178 1.78 15.43 -6.57
C ILE A 178 3.19 15.47 -5.98
N ALA A 179 3.78 16.66 -5.85
CA ALA A 179 5.11 16.83 -5.28
C ALA A 179 5.21 16.28 -3.85
N PHE A 180 4.21 16.55 -3.00
CA PHE A 180 4.13 16.00 -1.65
C PHE A 180 4.10 14.47 -1.63
N VAL A 181 3.27 13.85 -2.48
CA VAL A 181 3.17 12.39 -2.55
C VAL A 181 4.48 11.76 -3.01
N ILE A 182 5.16 12.36 -4.00
CA ILE A 182 6.47 11.90 -4.48
C ILE A 182 7.52 11.97 -3.38
N ASP A 183 7.57 13.06 -2.62
CA ASP A 183 8.50 13.25 -1.50
C ASP A 183 8.28 12.20 -0.40
N GLU A 184 7.03 11.96 -0.04
CA GLU A 184 6.68 10.91 0.93
C GLU A 184 7.10 9.51 0.44
N MET A 185 6.91 9.19 -0.85
CA MET A 185 7.34 7.91 -1.43
C MET A 185 8.86 7.79 -1.49
N THR A 186 9.56 8.86 -1.85
CA THR A 186 11.03 8.94 -1.83
C THR A 186 11.57 8.68 -0.42
N THR A 187 10.94 9.27 0.59
CA THR A 187 11.26 9.04 1.99
C THR A 187 11.08 7.58 2.39
N ARG A 188 10.01 6.92 1.93
CA ARG A 188 9.77 5.48 2.20
C ARG A 188 10.81 4.60 1.51
N LEU A 189 11.17 4.89 0.25
CA LEU A 189 12.25 4.18 -0.44
C LEU A 189 13.56 4.28 0.34
N SER A 190 13.95 5.49 0.76
CA SER A 190 15.16 5.72 1.55
C SER A 190 15.20 4.94 2.86
N LYS A 191 14.06 4.75 3.52
CA LYS A 191 13.96 3.92 4.74
C LYS A 191 14.20 2.43 4.50
N LEU A 192 14.02 1.97 3.27
CA LEU A 192 14.30 0.60 2.83
C LEU A 192 15.68 0.45 2.18
N ASP A 193 16.50 1.50 2.22
CA ASP A 193 17.77 1.59 1.50
C ASP A 193 17.58 1.36 -0.01
N LEU A 194 16.59 2.07 -0.59
CA LEU A 194 16.21 1.98 -1.99
C LEU A 194 16.07 3.37 -2.61
N THR A 195 16.05 3.38 -3.93
CA THR A 195 15.82 4.56 -4.77
C THR A 195 14.73 4.25 -5.81
N TRP A 196 14.33 5.27 -6.57
CA TRP A 196 13.40 5.07 -7.69
C TRP A 196 13.94 4.15 -8.79
N ASN A 197 15.27 4.04 -8.94
CA ASN A 197 15.91 3.13 -9.89
C ASN A 197 15.66 1.65 -9.57
N ASP A 198 15.32 1.34 -8.34
CA ASP A 198 14.99 -0.03 -7.91
C ASP A 198 13.53 -0.40 -8.21
N ALA A 199 12.69 0.59 -8.58
CA ALA A 199 11.28 0.37 -8.86
C ALA A 199 11.07 -0.23 -10.26
N THR A 200 10.39 -1.36 -10.34
CA THR A 200 10.03 -2.03 -11.60
C THR A 200 8.62 -1.64 -12.08
N LYS A 201 7.83 -1.00 -11.23
CA LYS A 201 6.46 -0.56 -11.52
C LYS A 201 6.08 0.61 -10.64
N VAL A 202 5.53 1.65 -11.24
CA VAL A 202 4.95 2.80 -10.54
C VAL A 202 3.46 2.91 -10.90
N GLN A 203 2.63 3.15 -9.89
CA GLN A 203 1.18 3.30 -10.04
C GLN A 203 0.72 4.65 -9.48
N ALA A 204 -0.01 5.41 -10.27
CA ALA A 204 -0.72 6.61 -9.84
C ALA A 204 -2.23 6.34 -9.76
N TYR A 205 -2.87 6.89 -8.75
CA TYR A 205 -4.31 6.75 -8.49
C TYR A 205 -4.92 8.14 -8.33
N THR A 206 -5.56 8.63 -9.37
CA THR A 206 -6.22 9.93 -9.33
C THR A 206 -7.29 10.03 -10.42
N ILE A 207 -8.30 10.88 -10.18
CA ILE A 207 -9.30 11.27 -11.17
C ILE A 207 -8.94 12.57 -11.89
N HIS A 208 -7.87 13.23 -11.45
CA HIS A 208 -7.41 14.48 -12.04
C HIS A 208 -6.37 14.20 -13.13
N ASP A 209 -6.29 15.05 -14.12
CA ASP A 209 -5.27 14.97 -15.16
C ASP A 209 -3.90 15.31 -14.58
N ILE A 210 -2.97 14.37 -14.65
CA ILE A 210 -1.57 14.52 -14.21
C ILE A 210 -0.59 14.65 -15.38
N ALA A 211 -1.08 14.54 -16.61
CA ALA A 211 -0.24 14.62 -17.81
C ALA A 211 0.65 15.87 -17.87
N PRO A 212 0.20 17.08 -17.48
CA PRO A 212 1.04 18.26 -17.50
C PRO A 212 2.31 18.20 -16.65
N TRP A 213 2.33 17.34 -15.61
CA TRP A 213 3.48 17.25 -14.68
C TRP A 213 4.30 15.97 -14.83
N ILE A 214 3.97 15.09 -15.79
CA ILE A 214 4.69 13.81 -15.97
C ILE A 214 6.18 14.07 -16.21
N ASP A 215 6.55 15.00 -17.07
CA ASP A 215 7.94 15.29 -17.38
C ASP A 215 8.66 15.90 -16.16
N GLU A 216 8.09 16.94 -15.58
CA GLU A 216 8.75 17.68 -14.50
C GLU A 216 8.85 16.87 -13.19
N LEU A 217 7.75 16.25 -12.77
CA LEU A 217 7.65 15.63 -11.44
C LEU A 217 7.88 14.13 -11.42
N LEU A 218 7.70 13.44 -12.53
CA LEU A 218 7.79 11.99 -12.59
C LEU A 218 8.97 11.49 -13.42
N SER A 219 9.14 11.99 -14.65
CA SER A 219 10.21 11.54 -15.55
C SER A 219 11.58 12.07 -15.15
N ASN A 220 11.70 13.39 -14.93
CA ASN A 220 12.98 14.02 -14.62
C ASN A 220 13.62 13.48 -13.31
N PRO A 221 12.87 13.28 -12.22
CA PRO A 221 13.42 12.61 -11.03
C PRO A 221 13.68 11.10 -11.19
N GLY A 222 13.34 10.50 -12.33
CA GLY A 222 13.61 9.09 -12.59
C GLY A 222 12.61 8.12 -11.97
N LEU A 223 11.36 8.57 -11.74
CA LEU A 223 10.34 7.72 -11.10
C LEU A 223 9.77 6.66 -12.04
N ILE A 224 9.79 6.88 -13.36
CA ILE A 224 9.04 6.07 -14.31
C ILE A 224 9.87 5.48 -15.47
N PRO A 225 11.12 5.03 -15.25
CA PRO A 225 11.90 4.46 -16.34
C PRO A 225 11.25 3.21 -16.95
N ASN A 226 10.45 2.48 -16.15
CA ASN A 226 9.70 1.29 -16.55
C ASN A 226 8.21 1.57 -16.83
N GLY A 227 7.84 2.84 -17.01
CA GLY A 227 6.49 3.30 -17.28
C GLY A 227 5.65 3.60 -16.02
N LEU A 228 4.53 4.26 -16.25
CA LEU A 228 3.56 4.64 -15.23
C LEU A 228 2.20 4.00 -15.55
N THR A 229 1.61 3.29 -14.60
CA THR A 229 0.22 2.85 -14.69
C THR A 229 -0.67 3.86 -13.97
N TRP A 230 -1.52 4.54 -14.72
CA TRP A 230 -2.49 5.47 -14.16
C TRP A 230 -3.86 4.81 -13.99
N HIS A 231 -4.31 4.70 -12.74
CA HIS A 231 -5.63 4.20 -12.38
C HIS A 231 -6.57 5.37 -12.10
N TYR A 232 -7.70 5.42 -12.79
CA TYR A 232 -8.72 6.45 -12.59
C TYR A 232 -9.55 6.12 -11.34
N ALA A 233 -9.09 6.59 -10.20
CA ALA A 233 -9.63 6.25 -8.89
C ALA A 233 -9.49 7.39 -7.89
N LYS A 234 -10.35 7.37 -6.86
CA LYS A 234 -10.29 8.27 -5.69
C LYS A 234 -9.61 7.56 -4.50
N PRO A 235 -9.12 8.32 -3.51
CA PRO A 235 -8.66 7.75 -2.23
C PRO A 235 -9.83 7.05 -1.52
N PRO A 236 -9.54 6.13 -0.58
CA PRO A 236 -10.58 5.37 0.12
C PRO A 236 -11.35 6.19 1.15
N VAL A 237 -10.82 7.32 1.61
CA VAL A 237 -11.45 8.22 2.59
C VAL A 237 -11.89 9.48 1.88
N ALA A 238 -13.09 9.96 2.20
CA ALA A 238 -13.58 11.24 1.70
C ALA A 238 -12.84 12.41 2.40
N GLY A 239 -12.40 13.38 1.60
CA GLY A 239 -11.71 14.57 2.07
C GLY A 239 -11.98 15.77 1.17
#